data_403c60c958bc290dcecef3d1ad9da9f8
#
_entry.id   403c60c958bc290dcecef3d1ad9da9f8
#
_cell.length_a   1.000
_cell.length_b   1.000
_cell.length_c   1.000
_cell.angle_alpha   90.00
_cell.angle_beta   90.00
_cell.angle_gamma   90.00
#
_symmetry.space_group_name_H-M   'P 1'
#
loop_
_entity.id
_entity.type
_entity.pdbx_description
1 polymer ?
#
loop_
_entity_poly.entity_id
_entity_poly.type
_entity_poly.pdbx_seq_one_letter_code
_entity_poly.pdbx_strand_id
1 'polypeptide(L)'
;AQSRSYEDVCREAADVMKKTGDFEKASAVYGGAEKVISSPAVKARLSVRREMTDQMLPLFTRMEKILPALLEKKPGKPLVLKDGSKVRLTGMKGHLLTVEPQDSREGSDAYQVSWNELPFNSLYALARECRQKQPAEFSPLADAYSKPLLIFGSLTETISPAQQENALLQMDRAFIEKWNLWMSGLDAEETPPEDGEESD
;
A
#
# COMPACT_ATOMS: atom_id res chain seq x y z
N ALA A 1 -13.97 3.36 28.06
CA ALA A 1 -13.13 3.53 26.87
C ALA A 1 -13.97 3.07 25.68
N GLN A 2 -14.17 3.93 24.66
CA GLN A 2 -14.84 3.53 23.43
C GLN A 2 -14.00 2.43 22.78
N SER A 3 -14.61 1.26 22.49
CA SER A 3 -13.99 0.22 21.72
C SER A 3 -13.78 0.76 20.30
N ARG A 4 -12.53 0.84 19.84
CA ARG A 4 -12.20 1.23 18.45
C ARG A 4 -12.58 0.07 17.54
N SER A 5 -13.35 0.35 16.49
CA SER A 5 -13.65 -0.68 15.48
C SER A 5 -12.45 -0.92 14.55
N TYR A 6 -12.48 -2.04 13.84
CA TYR A 6 -11.49 -2.33 12.79
C TYR A 6 -11.47 -1.24 11.71
N GLU A 7 -12.64 -0.78 11.29
CA GLU A 7 -12.82 0.25 10.26
C GLU A 7 -12.25 1.60 10.69
N ASP A 8 -12.41 1.98 11.98
CA ASP A 8 -11.83 3.23 12.51
C ASP A 8 -10.31 3.21 12.44
N VAL A 9 -9.69 2.08 12.78
CA VAL A 9 -8.24 1.92 12.71
C VAL A 9 -7.75 1.95 11.27
N CYS A 10 -8.45 1.26 10.35
CA CYS A 10 -8.12 1.29 8.92
C CYS A 10 -8.25 2.69 8.35
N ARG A 11 -9.28 3.45 8.73
CA ARG A 11 -9.47 4.84 8.33
C ARG A 11 -8.33 5.74 8.83
N GLU A 12 -7.93 5.60 10.09
CA GLU A 12 -6.81 6.35 10.66
C GLU A 12 -5.49 6.04 9.92
N ALA A 13 -5.21 4.77 9.64
CA ALA A 13 -4.03 4.38 8.87
C ALA A 13 -4.06 4.96 7.44
N ALA A 14 -5.23 4.95 6.78
CA ALA A 14 -5.42 5.56 5.48
C ALA A 14 -5.21 7.09 5.51
N ASP A 15 -5.69 7.77 6.55
CA ASP A 15 -5.49 9.21 6.74
C ASP A 15 -4.01 9.54 6.98
N VAL A 16 -3.28 8.72 7.74
CA VAL A 16 -1.83 8.84 7.92
C VAL A 16 -1.13 8.71 6.57
N MET A 17 -1.47 7.68 5.78
CA MET A 17 -0.92 7.50 4.43
C MET A 17 -1.18 8.70 3.53
N LYS A 18 -2.43 9.18 3.49
CA LYS A 18 -2.81 10.33 2.66
C LYS A 18 -2.02 11.58 3.01
N LYS A 19 -1.79 11.83 4.29
CA LYS A 19 -1.09 13.03 4.79
C LYS A 19 0.43 12.95 4.68
N THR A 20 1.00 11.78 4.87
CA THR A 20 2.45 11.61 5.03
C THR A 20 3.11 10.79 3.94
N GLY A 21 2.38 9.92 3.26
CA GLY A 21 2.92 8.93 2.33
C GLY A 21 3.74 7.80 2.99
N ASP A 22 3.81 7.79 4.31
CA ASP A 22 4.73 6.97 5.11
C ASP A 22 4.07 5.66 5.55
N PHE A 23 4.42 4.56 4.90
CA PHE A 23 3.91 3.22 5.21
C PHE A 23 4.32 2.73 6.60
N GLU A 24 5.48 3.13 7.11
CA GLU A 24 5.93 2.74 8.46
C GLU A 24 5.03 3.36 9.52
N LYS A 25 4.65 4.63 9.35
CA LYS A 25 3.69 5.27 10.25
C LYS A 25 2.29 4.65 10.15
N ALA A 26 1.84 4.29 8.95
CA ALA A 26 0.57 3.60 8.78
C ALA A 26 0.59 2.22 9.45
N SER A 27 1.67 1.45 9.32
CA SER A 27 1.87 0.18 10.02
C SER A 27 1.84 0.35 11.55
N ALA A 28 2.46 1.42 12.07
CA ALA A 28 2.46 1.73 13.51
C ALA A 28 1.06 2.00 14.06
N VAL A 29 0.11 2.53 13.26
CA VAL A 29 -1.30 2.70 13.66
C VAL A 29 -1.94 1.34 13.96
N TYR A 30 -1.75 0.35 13.08
CA TYR A 30 -2.24 -1.02 13.30
C TYR A 30 -1.64 -1.63 14.57
N GLY A 31 -0.31 -1.57 14.72
CA GLY A 31 0.39 -2.12 15.88
C GLY A 31 0.02 -1.44 17.21
N GLY A 32 -0.28 -0.14 17.18
CA GLY A 32 -0.79 0.59 18.35
C GLY A 32 -2.19 0.13 18.75
N ALA A 33 -3.07 -0.05 17.77
CA ALA A 33 -4.44 -0.49 18.00
C ALA A 33 -4.51 -1.95 18.51
N GLU A 34 -3.68 -2.86 18.00
CA GLU A 34 -3.59 -4.26 18.47
C GLU A 34 -3.36 -4.38 19.98
N LYS A 35 -2.65 -3.41 20.59
CA LYS A 35 -2.32 -3.42 22.02
C LYS A 35 -3.51 -3.06 22.91
N VAL A 36 -4.47 -2.30 22.40
CA VAL A 36 -5.57 -1.72 23.20
C VAL A 36 -6.95 -2.33 22.88
N ILE A 37 -7.10 -2.97 21.73
CA ILE A 37 -8.33 -3.65 21.34
C ILE A 37 -8.42 -4.98 22.09
N SER A 38 -9.59 -5.32 22.61
CA SER A 38 -9.83 -6.58 23.34
C SER A 38 -10.24 -7.72 22.43
N SER A 39 -10.98 -7.47 21.35
CA SER A 39 -11.48 -8.50 20.43
C SER A 39 -10.33 -9.26 19.73
N PRO A 40 -10.22 -10.60 19.91
CA PRO A 40 -9.19 -11.40 19.24
C PRO A 40 -9.32 -11.39 17.71
N ALA A 41 -10.55 -11.40 17.18
CA ALA A 41 -10.82 -11.36 15.75
C ALA A 41 -10.33 -10.04 15.13
N VAL A 42 -10.64 -8.91 15.76
CA VAL A 42 -10.16 -7.60 15.32
C VAL A 42 -8.64 -7.51 15.39
N LYS A 43 -8.02 -8.01 16.47
CA LYS A 43 -6.56 -8.08 16.57
C LYS A 43 -5.94 -8.88 15.43
N ALA A 44 -6.49 -10.04 15.12
CA ALA A 44 -5.98 -10.88 14.04
C ALA A 44 -6.04 -10.16 12.68
N ARG A 45 -7.15 -9.49 12.37
CA ARG A 45 -7.31 -8.70 11.14
C ARG A 45 -6.32 -7.53 11.07
N LEU A 46 -6.11 -6.80 12.17
CA LEU A 46 -5.14 -5.71 12.24
C LEU A 46 -3.71 -6.20 12.09
N SER A 47 -3.37 -7.35 12.71
CA SER A 47 -2.06 -7.98 12.55
C SER A 47 -1.77 -8.35 11.09
N VAL A 48 -2.76 -8.89 10.37
CA VAL A 48 -2.66 -9.16 8.93
C VAL A 48 -2.41 -7.87 8.14
N ARG A 49 -3.20 -6.82 8.40
CA ARG A 49 -3.02 -5.52 7.74
C ARG A 49 -1.63 -4.94 7.98
N ARG A 50 -1.13 -5.01 9.22
CA ARG A 50 0.21 -4.57 9.57
C ARG A 50 1.26 -5.36 8.80
N GLU A 51 1.18 -6.69 8.85
CA GLU A 51 2.15 -7.55 8.17
C GLU A 51 2.18 -7.31 6.65
N MET A 52 1.02 -7.20 6.02
CA MET A 52 0.93 -6.86 4.59
C MET A 52 1.56 -5.48 4.29
N THR A 53 1.30 -4.49 5.14
CA THR A 53 1.89 -3.14 5.01
C THR A 53 3.42 -3.20 5.14
N ASP A 54 3.94 -3.94 6.12
CA ASP A 54 5.38 -4.12 6.32
C ASP A 54 6.07 -4.82 5.14
N GLN A 55 5.37 -5.74 4.47
CA GLN A 55 5.89 -6.41 3.26
C GLN A 55 6.03 -5.47 2.06
N MET A 56 5.34 -4.35 2.06
CA MET A 56 5.47 -3.33 1.00
C MET A 56 6.66 -2.38 1.21
N LEU A 57 7.10 -2.18 2.46
CA LEU A 57 8.14 -1.22 2.82
C LEU A 57 9.41 -1.30 1.97
N PRO A 58 9.99 -2.49 1.70
CA PRO A 58 11.22 -2.58 0.91
C PRO A 58 11.10 -1.98 -0.50
N LEU A 59 9.95 -2.16 -1.16
CA LEU A 59 9.71 -1.60 -2.48
C LEU A 59 9.67 -0.08 -2.43
N PHE A 60 8.85 0.49 -1.54
CA PHE A 60 8.67 1.95 -1.46
C PHE A 60 9.93 2.65 -0.98
N THR A 61 10.63 2.12 0.02
CA THR A 61 11.92 2.65 0.46
C THR A 61 12.94 2.70 -0.68
N ARG A 62 12.94 1.70 -1.54
CA ARG A 62 13.86 1.64 -2.69
C ARG A 62 13.45 2.65 -3.77
N MET A 63 12.16 2.72 -4.10
CA MET A 63 11.65 3.68 -5.07
C MET A 63 11.91 5.13 -4.63
N GLU A 64 11.71 5.45 -3.36
CA GLU A 64 11.97 6.78 -2.78
C GLU A 64 13.44 7.23 -2.93
N LYS A 65 14.38 6.29 -2.88
CA LYS A 65 15.80 6.59 -3.11
C LYS A 65 16.13 6.86 -4.58
N ILE A 66 15.44 6.20 -5.48
CA ILE A 66 15.78 6.19 -6.91
C ILE A 66 15.03 7.27 -7.69
N LEU A 67 13.74 7.45 -7.38
CA LEU A 67 12.87 8.38 -8.12
C LEU A 67 13.40 9.80 -8.23
N PRO A 68 13.93 10.46 -7.17
CA PRO A 68 14.43 11.81 -7.28
C PRO A 68 15.49 11.95 -8.37
N ALA A 69 16.47 11.05 -8.42
CA ALA A 69 17.53 11.07 -9.44
C ALA A 69 17.02 10.74 -10.86
N LEU A 70 15.95 9.95 -10.98
CA LEU A 70 15.30 9.71 -12.28
C LEU A 70 14.57 10.95 -12.77
N LEU A 71 13.86 11.64 -11.89
CA LEU A 71 13.05 12.81 -12.22
C LEU A 71 13.89 14.04 -12.53
N GLU A 72 15.07 14.18 -11.92
CA GLU A 72 16.07 15.21 -12.31
C GLU A 72 16.47 15.09 -13.78
N LYS A 73 16.60 13.85 -14.29
CA LYS A 73 16.99 13.60 -15.68
C LYS A 73 15.83 13.66 -16.66
N LYS A 74 14.64 13.31 -16.22
CA LYS A 74 13.40 13.28 -17.02
C LYS A 74 12.21 13.69 -16.15
N PRO A 75 12.02 14.98 -15.91
CA PRO A 75 10.85 15.48 -15.19
C PRO A 75 9.57 15.27 -15.99
N GLY A 76 8.44 15.29 -15.31
CA GLY A 76 7.14 15.28 -15.97
C GLY A 76 6.69 13.91 -16.48
N LYS A 77 7.03 12.83 -15.76
CA LYS A 77 6.57 11.49 -16.12
C LYS A 77 5.04 11.39 -16.03
N PRO A 78 4.35 10.98 -17.12
CA PRO A 78 2.89 10.85 -17.10
C PRO A 78 2.45 9.72 -16.20
N LEU A 79 1.44 9.97 -15.37
CA LEU A 79 0.76 9.03 -14.51
C LEU A 79 -0.75 9.22 -14.57
N VAL A 80 -1.49 8.20 -14.20
CA VAL A 80 -2.94 8.28 -13.95
C VAL A 80 -3.16 7.99 -12.47
N LEU A 81 -3.96 8.81 -11.79
CA LEU A 81 -4.35 8.61 -10.40
C LEU A 81 -5.62 7.75 -10.32
N LYS A 82 -5.98 7.29 -9.10
CA LYS A 82 -7.17 6.46 -8.87
C LYS A 82 -8.48 7.11 -9.30
N ASP A 83 -8.58 8.43 -9.18
CA ASP A 83 -9.74 9.22 -9.63
C ASP A 83 -9.81 9.41 -11.15
N GLY A 84 -8.84 8.85 -11.90
CA GLY A 84 -8.71 9.01 -13.34
C GLY A 84 -7.96 10.27 -13.79
N SER A 85 -7.55 11.12 -12.86
CA SER A 85 -6.78 12.34 -13.18
C SER A 85 -5.46 11.98 -13.85
N LYS A 86 -5.18 12.64 -14.98
CA LYS A 86 -3.90 12.53 -15.68
C LYS A 86 -2.95 13.60 -15.16
N VAL A 87 -1.81 13.16 -14.64
CA VAL A 87 -0.82 14.02 -14.02
C VAL A 87 0.57 13.74 -14.54
N ARG A 88 1.50 14.66 -14.31
CA ARG A 88 2.94 14.47 -14.51
C ARG A 88 3.62 14.38 -13.15
N LEU A 89 4.38 13.32 -12.91
CA LEU A 89 5.22 13.19 -11.73
C LEU A 89 6.48 14.04 -11.93
N THR A 90 6.65 15.07 -11.11
CA THR A 90 7.74 16.05 -11.23
C THR A 90 8.77 15.96 -10.12
N GLY A 91 8.43 15.33 -8.99
CA GLY A 91 9.34 15.20 -7.87
C GLY A 91 8.80 14.39 -6.71
N MET A 92 9.51 14.48 -5.60
CA MET A 92 9.10 13.95 -4.29
C MET A 92 9.41 14.94 -3.19
N LYS A 93 8.57 14.94 -2.14
CA LYS A 93 8.82 15.68 -0.91
C LYS A 93 8.54 14.77 0.30
N GLY A 94 9.59 14.36 0.99
CA GLY A 94 9.47 13.29 1.97
C GLY A 94 9.01 12.00 1.29
N HIS A 95 7.94 11.38 1.79
CA HIS A 95 7.34 10.18 1.23
C HIS A 95 6.18 10.49 0.23
N LEU A 96 5.91 11.75 -0.08
CA LEU A 96 4.84 12.16 -0.98
C LEU A 96 5.39 12.44 -2.38
N LEU A 97 4.62 12.03 -3.38
CA LEU A 97 4.88 12.32 -4.79
C LEU A 97 4.43 13.75 -5.10
N THR A 98 5.25 14.52 -5.81
CA THR A 98 4.87 15.82 -6.32
C THR A 98 4.40 15.66 -7.76
N VAL A 99 3.16 16.05 -8.03
CA VAL A 99 2.53 15.91 -9.34
C VAL A 99 1.94 17.24 -9.82
N GLU A 100 1.81 17.37 -11.13
CA GLU A 100 1.17 18.48 -11.80
C GLU A 100 0.08 17.95 -12.75
N PRO A 101 -1.06 18.64 -12.92
CA PRO A 101 -2.02 18.28 -13.96
C PRO A 101 -1.34 18.23 -15.34
N GLN A 102 -1.69 17.24 -16.17
CA GLN A 102 -1.01 17.03 -17.46
C GLN A 102 -1.15 18.25 -18.39
N ASP A 103 -2.28 18.96 -18.31
CA ASP A 103 -2.61 20.09 -19.18
C ASP A 103 -2.19 21.45 -18.60
N SER A 104 -1.58 21.48 -17.42
CA SER A 104 -1.09 22.72 -16.82
C SER A 104 0.26 23.15 -17.40
N ARG A 105 0.57 24.47 -17.31
CA ARG A 105 1.93 24.96 -17.60
C ARG A 105 2.89 24.40 -16.54
N GLU A 106 4.09 24.03 -16.95
CA GLU A 106 5.12 23.51 -16.05
C GLU A 106 5.29 24.41 -14.81
N GLY A 107 5.22 23.80 -13.63
CA GLY A 107 5.47 24.45 -12.33
C GLY A 107 4.32 25.28 -11.76
N SER A 108 3.14 25.37 -12.44
CA SER A 108 2.08 26.30 -11.99
C SER A 108 1.13 25.75 -10.95
N ASP A 109 0.85 24.44 -10.95
CA ASP A 109 -0.21 23.81 -10.13
C ASP A 109 0.25 22.52 -9.46
N ALA A 110 1.52 22.46 -9.03
CA ALA A 110 2.06 21.29 -8.37
C ALA A 110 1.38 21.02 -7.02
N TYR A 111 1.01 19.77 -6.77
CA TYR A 111 0.47 19.32 -5.50
C TYR A 111 1.04 17.96 -5.10
N GLN A 112 0.75 17.50 -3.90
CA GLN A 112 1.30 16.28 -3.37
C GLN A 112 0.23 15.21 -3.26
N VAL A 113 0.60 13.98 -3.63
CA VAL A 113 -0.23 12.78 -3.50
C VAL A 113 0.55 11.67 -2.80
N SER A 114 -0.15 10.83 -2.06
CA SER A 114 0.44 9.63 -1.49
C SER A 114 0.52 8.50 -2.51
N TRP A 115 1.34 7.48 -2.23
CA TRP A 115 1.42 6.27 -3.03
C TRP A 115 0.04 5.60 -3.23
N ASN A 116 -0.84 5.69 -2.23
CA ASN A 116 -2.18 5.10 -2.28
C ASN A 116 -3.11 5.76 -3.30
N GLU A 117 -2.75 6.93 -3.83
CA GLU A 117 -3.49 7.58 -4.93
C GLU A 117 -3.13 6.99 -6.30
N LEU A 118 -2.10 6.15 -6.38
CA LEU A 118 -1.75 5.44 -7.61
C LEU A 118 -2.56 4.14 -7.72
N PRO A 119 -3.18 3.86 -8.88
CA PRO A 119 -3.68 2.52 -9.17
C PRO A 119 -2.52 1.55 -9.43
N PHE A 120 -2.78 0.25 -9.27
CA PHE A 120 -1.79 -0.81 -9.46
C PHE A 120 -0.95 -0.64 -10.75
N ASN A 121 -1.60 -0.38 -11.88
CA ASN A 121 -0.90 -0.27 -13.17
C ASN A 121 0.08 0.91 -13.22
N SER A 122 -0.27 2.05 -12.62
CA SER A 122 0.62 3.22 -12.54
C SER A 122 1.82 2.96 -11.64
N LEU A 123 1.59 2.35 -10.48
CA LEU A 123 2.66 1.96 -9.58
C LEU A 123 3.58 0.92 -10.23
N TYR A 124 3.00 -0.11 -10.88
CA TYR A 124 3.77 -1.14 -11.57
C TYR A 124 4.66 -0.57 -12.67
N ALA A 125 4.11 0.34 -13.50
CA ALA A 125 4.89 0.99 -14.56
C ALA A 125 6.06 1.80 -13.99
N LEU A 126 5.83 2.54 -12.90
CA LEU A 126 6.84 3.34 -12.23
C LEU A 126 7.94 2.47 -11.60
N ALA A 127 7.54 1.41 -10.91
CA ALA A 127 8.43 0.45 -10.30
C ALA A 127 9.30 -0.29 -11.35
N ARG A 128 8.71 -0.68 -12.47
CA ARG A 128 9.40 -1.30 -13.60
C ARG A 128 10.46 -0.37 -14.21
N GLU A 129 10.17 0.91 -14.31
CA GLU A 129 11.14 1.87 -14.83
C GLU A 129 12.31 2.07 -13.86
N CYS A 130 12.04 2.17 -12.56
CA CYS A 130 13.09 2.20 -11.54
C CYS A 130 14.01 0.99 -11.68
N ARG A 131 13.46 -0.21 -11.83
CA ARG A 131 14.22 -1.44 -12.05
C ARG A 131 15.07 -1.40 -13.32
N GLN A 132 14.52 -0.91 -14.43
CA GLN A 132 15.26 -0.83 -15.70
C GLN A 132 16.43 0.15 -15.62
N LYS A 133 16.28 1.23 -14.86
CA LYS A 133 17.32 2.27 -14.73
C LYS A 133 18.42 1.93 -13.73
N GLN A 134 18.07 1.20 -12.67
CA GLN A 134 19.01 0.79 -11.62
C GLN A 134 18.81 -0.69 -11.23
N PRO A 135 19.13 -1.64 -12.13
CA PRO A 135 18.88 -3.06 -11.88
C PRO A 135 19.60 -3.59 -10.63
N ALA A 136 20.81 -3.10 -10.36
CA ALA A 136 21.60 -3.52 -9.18
C ALA A 136 20.90 -3.18 -7.87
N GLU A 137 20.22 -2.04 -7.80
CA GLU A 137 19.49 -1.60 -6.60
C GLU A 137 18.23 -2.43 -6.35
N PHE A 138 17.62 -2.98 -7.42
CA PHE A 138 16.43 -3.83 -7.33
C PHE A 138 16.74 -5.32 -7.38
N SER A 139 17.96 -5.74 -7.70
CA SER A 139 18.34 -7.15 -7.81
C SER A 139 18.02 -7.97 -6.55
N PRO A 140 18.28 -7.48 -5.31
CA PRO A 140 17.91 -8.19 -4.09
C PRO A 140 16.40 -8.32 -3.87
N LEU A 141 15.61 -7.52 -4.58
CA LEU A 141 14.15 -7.47 -4.48
C LEU A 141 13.46 -8.07 -5.71
N ALA A 142 14.21 -8.72 -6.62
CA ALA A 142 13.67 -9.19 -7.89
C ALA A 142 12.48 -10.14 -7.70
N ASP A 143 12.56 -11.06 -6.75
CA ASP A 143 11.48 -11.99 -6.42
C ASP A 143 10.44 -11.36 -5.49
N ALA A 144 10.87 -10.49 -4.56
CA ALA A 144 10.00 -9.75 -3.66
C ALA A 144 9.28 -8.58 -4.34
N TYR A 145 9.70 -8.21 -5.54
CA TYR A 145 9.19 -7.06 -6.26
C TYR A 145 7.73 -7.21 -6.68
N SER A 146 7.35 -8.39 -7.15
CA SER A 146 5.97 -8.69 -7.50
C SER A 146 5.08 -8.86 -6.26
N LYS A 147 5.63 -9.40 -5.16
CA LYS A 147 4.91 -9.59 -3.89
C LYS A 147 4.41 -8.26 -3.31
N PRO A 148 5.25 -7.23 -3.10
CA PRO A 148 4.80 -5.92 -2.65
C PRO A 148 3.75 -5.26 -3.56
N LEU A 149 3.89 -5.39 -4.86
CA LEU A 149 2.92 -4.84 -5.83
C LEU A 149 1.57 -5.55 -5.77
N LEU A 150 1.58 -6.88 -5.65
CA LEU A 150 0.36 -7.67 -5.47
C LEU A 150 -0.37 -7.27 -4.18
N ILE A 151 0.36 -7.18 -3.07
CA ILE A 151 -0.17 -6.75 -1.77
C ILE A 151 -0.77 -5.34 -1.90
N PHE A 152 -0.03 -4.40 -2.49
CA PHE A 152 -0.50 -3.04 -2.70
C PHE A 152 -1.80 -3.00 -3.52
N GLY A 153 -1.83 -3.68 -4.66
CA GLY A 153 -2.99 -3.71 -5.53
C GLY A 153 -4.23 -4.31 -4.86
N SER A 154 -4.05 -5.31 -4.00
CA SER A 154 -5.11 -5.93 -3.22
C SER A 154 -5.61 -5.01 -2.11
N LEU A 155 -4.71 -4.46 -1.29
CA LEU A 155 -5.08 -3.56 -0.18
C LEU A 155 -5.73 -2.25 -0.65
N THR A 156 -5.39 -1.80 -1.86
CA THR A 156 -5.93 -0.58 -2.47
C THR A 156 -7.09 -0.85 -3.42
N GLU A 157 -7.47 -2.12 -3.60
CA GLU A 157 -8.56 -2.57 -4.50
C GLU A 157 -8.37 -2.10 -5.95
N THR A 158 -7.11 -2.01 -6.41
CA THR A 158 -6.77 -1.50 -7.75
C THR A 158 -6.20 -2.55 -8.69
N ILE A 159 -6.03 -3.79 -8.23
CA ILE A 159 -5.67 -4.94 -9.06
C ILE A 159 -6.94 -5.71 -9.47
N SER A 160 -7.04 -6.10 -10.73
CA SER A 160 -8.14 -6.96 -11.16
C SER A 160 -7.94 -8.40 -10.70
N PRO A 161 -9.03 -9.20 -10.53
CA PRO A 161 -8.91 -10.62 -10.17
C PRO A 161 -8.01 -11.40 -11.11
N ALA A 162 -8.08 -11.16 -12.43
CA ALA A 162 -7.21 -11.81 -13.41
C ALA A 162 -5.73 -11.43 -13.27
N GLN A 163 -5.44 -10.17 -12.97
CA GLN A 163 -4.06 -9.73 -12.69
C GLN A 163 -3.53 -10.35 -11.40
N GLN A 164 -4.37 -10.42 -10.37
CA GLN A 164 -4.02 -11.04 -9.09
C GLN A 164 -3.71 -12.53 -9.26
N GLU A 165 -4.56 -13.27 -9.96
CA GLU A 165 -4.36 -14.69 -10.27
C GLU A 165 -3.05 -14.91 -11.04
N ASN A 166 -2.82 -14.14 -12.10
CA ASN A 166 -1.60 -14.21 -12.89
C ASN A 166 -0.34 -13.90 -12.06
N ALA A 167 -0.41 -12.96 -11.14
CA ALA A 167 0.69 -12.66 -10.24
C ALA A 167 0.96 -13.81 -9.27
N LEU A 168 -0.09 -14.41 -8.68
CA LEU A 168 0.03 -15.54 -7.75
C LEU A 168 0.63 -16.78 -8.41
N LEU A 169 0.33 -17.05 -9.69
CA LEU A 169 0.93 -18.16 -10.46
C LEU A 169 2.46 -18.06 -10.60
N GLN A 170 3.03 -16.86 -10.41
CA GLN A 170 4.47 -16.62 -10.48
C GLN A 170 5.16 -16.66 -9.11
N MET A 171 4.37 -16.82 -8.02
CA MET A 171 4.89 -16.81 -6.66
C MET A 171 5.31 -18.22 -6.21
N ASP A 172 6.24 -18.26 -5.24
CA ASP A 172 6.57 -19.51 -4.57
C ASP A 172 5.41 -20.01 -3.68
N ARG A 173 5.42 -21.32 -3.42
CA ARG A 173 4.37 -21.97 -2.62
C ARG A 173 4.22 -21.37 -1.23
N ALA A 174 5.31 -21.02 -0.57
CA ALA A 174 5.28 -20.47 0.78
C ALA A 174 4.56 -19.11 0.81
N PHE A 175 4.76 -18.28 -0.22
CA PHE A 175 4.04 -17.03 -0.34
C PHE A 175 2.55 -17.24 -0.62
N ILE A 176 2.19 -18.21 -1.48
CA ILE A 176 0.78 -18.52 -1.79
C ILE A 176 0.05 -19.01 -0.52
N GLU A 177 0.67 -19.89 0.27
CA GLU A 177 0.11 -20.35 1.54
C GLU A 177 -0.10 -19.17 2.52
N LYS A 178 0.87 -18.27 2.62
CA LYS A 178 0.77 -17.05 3.44
C LYS A 178 -0.29 -16.10 2.93
N TRP A 179 -0.38 -15.90 1.62
CA TRP A 179 -1.42 -15.10 0.98
C TRP A 179 -2.82 -15.58 1.33
N ASN A 180 -3.07 -16.87 1.23
CA ASN A 180 -4.35 -17.47 1.56
C ASN A 180 -4.71 -17.28 3.05
N LEU A 181 -3.72 -17.39 3.95
CA LEU A 181 -3.92 -17.10 5.37
C LEU A 181 -4.29 -15.63 5.61
N TRP A 182 -3.65 -14.69 4.92
CA TRP A 182 -3.98 -13.27 5.01
C TRP A 182 -5.40 -12.99 4.52
N MET A 183 -5.78 -13.51 3.37
CA MET A 183 -7.13 -13.31 2.82
C MET A 183 -8.19 -13.88 3.75
N SER A 184 -8.03 -15.11 4.23
CA SER A 184 -8.93 -15.70 5.23
C SER A 184 -8.99 -14.89 6.52
N GLY A 185 -7.85 -14.32 6.96
CA GLY A 185 -7.80 -13.49 8.16
C GLY A 185 -8.52 -12.15 7.98
N LEU A 186 -8.50 -11.56 6.78
CA LEU A 186 -9.22 -10.33 6.49
C LEU A 186 -10.73 -10.54 6.36
N ASP A 187 -11.15 -11.71 5.88
CA ASP A 187 -12.56 -12.09 5.69
C ASP A 187 -13.21 -12.62 6.99
N ALA A 188 -12.45 -12.78 8.07
CA ALA A 188 -12.97 -13.26 9.33
C ALA A 188 -14.03 -12.29 9.88
N GLU A 189 -15.28 -12.74 9.95
CA GLU A 189 -16.38 -11.98 10.54
C GLU A 189 -16.17 -11.82 12.05
N GLU A 190 -16.54 -10.64 12.58
CA GLU A 190 -16.66 -10.46 14.03
C GLU A 190 -17.79 -11.35 14.52
N THR A 191 -17.48 -12.42 15.24
CA THR A 191 -18.49 -13.18 15.97
C THR A 191 -19.08 -12.20 17.01
N PRO A 192 -20.40 -11.98 17.02
CA PRO A 192 -21.03 -11.18 18.06
C PRO A 192 -20.62 -11.74 19.44
N PRO A 193 -20.40 -10.92 20.45
CA PRO A 193 -20.18 -11.42 21.79
C PRO A 193 -21.34 -12.36 22.11
N GLU A 194 -21.03 -13.59 22.52
CA GLU A 194 -22.04 -14.47 23.09
C GLU A 194 -22.65 -13.70 24.25
N ASP A 195 -23.90 -13.26 24.08
CA ASP A 195 -24.68 -12.69 25.15
C ASP A 195 -24.72 -13.76 26.25
N GLY A 196 -23.93 -13.51 27.30
CA GLY A 196 -23.86 -14.43 28.42
C GLY A 196 -25.28 -14.68 28.89
N GLU A 197 -25.75 -15.92 28.74
CA GLU A 197 -26.96 -16.41 29.40
C GLU A 197 -26.78 -16.08 30.88
N GLU A 198 -27.45 -15.02 31.33
CA GLU A 198 -27.76 -14.85 32.75
C GLU A 198 -28.59 -16.07 33.15
N SER A 199 -27.90 -17.03 33.72
CA SER A 199 -28.56 -18.13 34.43
C SER A 199 -29.18 -17.57 35.70
N ASP A 200 -30.50 -17.53 35.71
CA ASP A 200 -31.33 -17.35 36.92
C ASP A 200 -31.05 -18.43 38.01
#